data_9ce9b441fea879c0d7e5750751980c42
#
_entry.id   9ce9b441fea879c0d7e5750751980c42
#
_cell.length_a   1.000
_cell.length_b   1.000
_cell.length_c   1.000
_cell.angle_alpha   90.00
_cell.angle_beta   90.00
_cell.angle_gamma   90.00
#
_symmetry.space_group_name_H-M   'P 1'
#
loop_
_entity.id
_entity.type
_entity.pdbx_description
1 polymer ?
#
loop_
_entity_poly.entity_id
_entity_poly.type
_entity_poly.pdbx_seq_one_letter_code
_entity_poly.pdbx_strand_id
1 'polypeptide(L)'
;LKRPSLRRGIFMEINSTTERPVTRVPDHFKPLETTGEPIILHQQRIGDNLTNIYDAKYFIKWGGRSIRGNSVAEAISLGALAIMNRNEVIHKELIIDECHVTTMESLLNLINRLNQAPELYEKLKAKQQAVLQDLFFDKPLLSLENCLREKRNTGTLLRYTWWHKLSDRLCFLPPKLPW
;
A
#
# COMPACT_ATOMS: atom_id res chain seq x y z
N LEU A 1 -16.15 8.46 6.24
CA LEU A 1 -16.49 7.38 5.31
C LEU A 1 -17.18 6.26 6.08
N LYS A 2 -18.42 5.91 5.69
CA LYS A 2 -19.09 4.73 6.27
C LYS A 2 -18.36 3.50 5.76
N ARG A 3 -18.00 2.58 6.67
CA ARG A 3 -17.41 1.30 6.24
C ARG A 3 -18.41 0.58 5.34
N PRO A 4 -18.00 0.08 4.16
CA PRO A 4 -18.89 -0.72 3.34
C PRO A 4 -19.31 -1.96 4.15
N SER A 5 -20.60 -2.25 4.16
CA SER A 5 -21.15 -3.41 4.88
C SER A 5 -20.65 -4.74 4.31
N LEU A 6 -20.20 -4.75 3.07
CA LEU A 6 -19.63 -5.91 2.39
C LEU A 6 -18.63 -5.41 1.32
N ARG A 7 -17.35 -5.67 1.54
CA ARG A 7 -16.33 -5.43 0.52
C ARG A 7 -16.35 -6.53 -0.52
N ARG A 8 -16.20 -6.16 -1.79
CA ARG A 8 -16.15 -7.09 -2.91
C ARG A 8 -15.10 -6.66 -3.92
N GLY A 9 -14.55 -7.64 -4.60
CA GLY A 9 -13.71 -7.42 -5.76
C GLY A 9 -12.23 -7.38 -5.46
N ILE A 10 -11.49 -7.47 -6.55
CA ILE A 10 -10.05 -7.47 -6.61
C ILE A 10 -9.62 -6.19 -7.29
N PHE A 11 -9.04 -5.25 -6.56
CA PHE A 11 -8.37 -4.11 -7.16
C PHE A 11 -7.00 -4.52 -7.64
N MET A 12 -6.72 -4.33 -8.93
CA MET A 12 -5.44 -4.73 -9.53
C MET A 12 -4.64 -3.52 -9.99
N GLU A 13 -3.43 -3.40 -9.47
CA GLU A 13 -2.40 -2.54 -9.99
C GLU A 13 -1.44 -3.38 -10.85
N ILE A 14 -1.61 -3.29 -12.17
CA ILE A 14 -0.76 -3.97 -13.14
C ILE A 14 0.19 -2.93 -13.70
N ASN A 15 1.48 -3.10 -13.44
CA ASN A 15 2.48 -2.24 -14.02
C ASN A 15 2.68 -2.61 -15.49
N SER A 16 2.21 -1.76 -16.37
CA SER A 16 2.55 -1.85 -17.78
C SER A 16 3.92 -1.21 -18.01
N THR A 17 4.72 -1.81 -18.87
CA THR A 17 5.98 -1.21 -19.36
C THR A 17 5.71 0.03 -20.23
N THR A 18 4.47 0.23 -20.63
CA THR A 18 3.99 1.39 -21.38
C THR A 18 3.25 2.31 -20.38
N GLU A 19 3.45 3.60 -20.48
CA GLU A 19 2.84 4.65 -19.63
C GLU A 19 1.30 4.73 -19.74
N ARG A 20 0.67 3.82 -20.48
CA ARG A 20 -0.78 3.79 -20.68
C ARG A 20 -1.45 2.95 -19.60
N PRO A 21 -2.54 3.44 -19.00
CA PRO A 21 -3.32 2.64 -18.07
C PRO A 21 -3.82 1.38 -18.78
N VAL A 22 -3.76 0.26 -18.07
CA VAL A 22 -4.31 -0.99 -18.54
C VAL A 22 -5.83 -0.89 -18.48
N THR A 23 -6.49 -0.87 -19.64
CA THR A 23 -7.96 -0.71 -19.73
C THR A 23 -8.70 -2.05 -19.78
N ARG A 24 -7.96 -3.14 -19.96
CA ARG A 24 -8.51 -4.49 -20.06
C ARG A 24 -7.67 -5.46 -19.24
N VAL A 25 -8.32 -6.39 -18.57
CA VAL A 25 -7.65 -7.48 -17.85
C VAL A 25 -6.79 -8.28 -18.83
N PRO A 26 -5.46 -8.35 -18.65
CA PRO A 26 -4.60 -9.16 -19.50
C PRO A 26 -4.98 -10.65 -19.42
N ASP A 27 -4.79 -11.38 -20.51
CA ASP A 27 -5.25 -12.78 -20.61
C ASP A 27 -4.72 -13.70 -19.50
N HIS A 28 -3.50 -13.47 -19.03
CA HIS A 28 -2.91 -14.26 -17.95
C HIS A 28 -3.57 -14.03 -16.58
N PHE A 29 -4.39 -12.97 -16.41
CA PHE A 29 -5.18 -12.74 -15.20
C PHE A 29 -6.64 -13.19 -15.32
N LYS A 30 -7.11 -13.62 -16.49
CA LYS A 30 -8.47 -14.14 -16.66
C LYS A 30 -8.84 -15.25 -15.68
N PRO A 31 -7.92 -16.14 -15.25
CA PRO A 31 -8.25 -17.13 -14.23
C PRO A 31 -8.81 -16.52 -12.93
N LEU A 32 -8.50 -15.25 -12.60
CA LEU A 32 -9.08 -14.59 -11.42
C LEU A 32 -10.61 -14.40 -11.50
N GLU A 33 -11.18 -14.37 -12.71
CA GLU A 33 -12.64 -14.28 -12.90
C GLU A 33 -13.36 -15.50 -12.31
N THR A 34 -12.68 -16.65 -12.20
CA THR A 34 -13.23 -17.86 -11.58
C THR A 34 -13.44 -17.74 -10.07
N THR A 35 -12.84 -16.74 -9.43
CA THR A 35 -13.01 -16.49 -7.98
C THR A 35 -14.39 -15.92 -7.62
N GLY A 36 -15.16 -15.46 -8.63
CA GLY A 36 -16.44 -14.78 -8.44
C GLY A 36 -16.31 -13.34 -7.93
N GLU A 37 -15.09 -12.84 -7.75
CA GLU A 37 -14.84 -11.46 -7.37
C GLU A 37 -14.68 -10.56 -8.61
N PRO A 38 -15.35 -9.41 -8.70
CA PRO A 38 -15.16 -8.47 -9.80
C PRO A 38 -13.73 -7.93 -9.82
N ILE A 39 -13.13 -7.84 -11.01
CA ILE A 39 -11.78 -7.27 -11.17
C ILE A 39 -11.91 -5.79 -11.48
N ILE A 40 -11.25 -4.96 -10.69
CA ILE A 40 -11.22 -3.50 -10.81
C ILE A 40 -9.78 -3.10 -11.15
N LEU A 41 -9.59 -2.51 -12.32
CA LEU A 41 -8.27 -2.05 -12.75
C LEU A 41 -7.96 -0.65 -12.25
N HIS A 42 -6.68 -0.39 -12.02
CA HIS A 42 -6.17 0.91 -11.67
C HIS A 42 -6.57 1.98 -12.71
N GLN A 43 -7.11 3.10 -12.26
CA GLN A 43 -7.54 4.23 -13.07
C GLN A 43 -6.49 5.34 -13.08
N GLN A 44 -6.65 6.32 -13.99
CA GLN A 44 -5.74 7.48 -14.06
C GLN A 44 -5.90 8.44 -12.87
N ARG A 45 -7.12 8.57 -12.35
CA ARG A 45 -7.40 9.50 -11.26
C ARG A 45 -7.15 8.85 -9.91
N ILE A 46 -6.37 9.50 -9.07
CA ILE A 46 -6.04 9.00 -7.71
C ILE A 46 -7.31 8.84 -6.87
N GLY A 47 -8.24 9.79 -6.93
CA GLY A 47 -9.48 9.72 -6.16
C GLY A 47 -10.34 8.49 -6.49
N ASP A 48 -10.43 8.14 -7.78
CA ASP A 48 -11.17 6.96 -8.23
C ASP A 48 -10.50 5.68 -7.72
N ASN A 49 -9.16 5.63 -7.73
CA ASN A 49 -8.41 4.49 -7.21
C ASN A 49 -8.62 4.31 -5.70
N LEU A 50 -8.56 5.40 -4.93
CA LEU A 50 -8.79 5.32 -3.48
C LEU A 50 -10.21 4.84 -3.15
N THR A 51 -11.22 5.30 -3.90
CA THR A 51 -12.60 4.84 -3.77
C THR A 51 -12.72 3.36 -4.11
N ASN A 52 -12.14 2.94 -5.23
CA ASN A 52 -12.17 1.55 -5.67
C ASN A 52 -11.43 0.62 -4.69
N ILE A 53 -10.28 1.04 -4.14
CA ILE A 53 -9.55 0.29 -3.12
C ILE A 53 -10.37 0.19 -1.82
N TYR A 54 -11.06 1.28 -1.44
CA TYR A 54 -11.90 1.30 -0.25
C TYR A 54 -13.04 0.26 -0.33
N ASP A 55 -13.60 0.06 -1.50
CA ASP A 55 -14.68 -0.92 -1.73
C ASP A 55 -14.15 -2.34 -2.00
N ALA A 56 -12.90 -2.46 -2.44
CA ALA A 56 -12.29 -3.75 -2.75
C ALA A 56 -12.02 -4.60 -1.51
N LYS A 57 -12.18 -5.91 -1.67
CA LYS A 57 -11.82 -6.93 -0.69
C LYS A 57 -10.32 -7.23 -0.72
N TYR A 58 -9.78 -7.37 -1.94
CA TYR A 58 -8.38 -7.68 -2.20
C TYR A 58 -7.70 -6.58 -2.98
N PHE A 59 -6.44 -6.33 -2.66
CA PHE A 59 -5.53 -5.49 -3.43
C PHE A 59 -4.39 -6.37 -3.97
N ILE A 60 -4.22 -6.37 -5.29
CA ILE A 60 -3.18 -7.15 -5.96
C ILE A 60 -2.30 -6.20 -6.76
N LYS A 61 -1.00 -6.28 -6.52
CA LYS A 61 0.01 -5.64 -7.35
C LYS A 61 0.83 -6.72 -8.02
N TRP A 62 0.93 -6.66 -9.35
CA TRP A 62 1.59 -7.70 -10.12
C TRP A 62 2.53 -7.11 -11.16
N GLY A 63 3.79 -7.53 -11.07
CA GLY A 63 4.84 -7.11 -12.00
C GLY A 63 5.25 -5.66 -11.86
N GLY A 64 6.28 -5.31 -12.63
CA GLY A 64 6.72 -3.94 -12.81
C GLY A 64 7.76 -3.45 -11.81
N ARG A 65 8.05 -2.17 -11.90
CA ARG A 65 9.09 -1.53 -11.09
C ARG A 65 8.75 -1.68 -9.62
N SER A 66 9.78 -1.93 -8.79
CA SER A 66 9.70 -1.63 -7.35
C SER A 66 9.55 -0.11 -7.19
N ILE A 67 8.38 0.39 -7.59
CA ILE A 67 8.13 1.81 -7.58
C ILE A 67 7.77 2.21 -6.16
N ARG A 68 8.31 3.32 -5.77
CA ARG A 68 7.89 4.15 -4.66
C ARG A 68 6.38 4.40 -4.74
N GLY A 69 5.57 3.42 -4.43
CA GLY A 69 4.13 3.57 -4.41
C GLY A 69 3.65 3.31 -3.01
N ASN A 70 2.96 4.27 -2.43
CA ASN A 70 2.27 4.08 -1.17
C ASN A 70 1.01 3.20 -1.36
N SER A 71 0.72 2.76 -2.58
CA SER A 71 -0.53 2.06 -2.93
C SER A 71 -0.80 0.82 -2.06
N VAL A 72 0.26 0.09 -1.66
CA VAL A 72 0.13 -1.04 -0.74
C VAL A 72 -0.27 -0.58 0.66
N ALA A 73 0.41 0.44 1.18
CA ALA A 73 0.10 1.01 2.49
C ALA A 73 -1.30 1.65 2.49
N GLU A 74 -1.66 2.35 1.42
CA GLU A 74 -2.99 2.92 1.20
C GLU A 74 -4.07 1.83 1.19
N ALA A 75 -3.83 0.73 0.47
CA ALA A 75 -4.77 -0.39 0.40
C ALA A 75 -5.01 -1.03 1.77
N ILE A 76 -3.95 -1.30 2.52
CA ILE A 76 -4.04 -1.87 3.87
C ILE A 76 -4.73 -0.88 4.83
N SER A 77 -4.39 0.41 4.75
CA SER A 77 -5.02 1.47 5.55
C SER A 77 -6.51 1.59 5.27
N LEU A 78 -6.90 1.49 4.01
CA LEU A 78 -8.29 1.50 3.58
C LEU A 78 -9.00 0.18 3.89
N GLY A 79 -8.28 -0.86 4.29
CA GLY A 79 -8.80 -2.13 4.78
C GLY A 79 -8.99 -3.20 3.72
N ALA A 80 -8.36 -3.09 2.55
CA ALA A 80 -8.19 -4.18 1.61
C ALA A 80 -7.06 -5.12 2.08
N LEU A 81 -7.18 -6.42 1.78
CA LEU A 81 -6.09 -7.36 2.03
C LEU A 81 -5.12 -7.34 0.84
N ALA A 82 -3.87 -6.96 1.09
CA ALA A 82 -2.84 -6.89 0.06
C ALA A 82 -2.20 -8.28 -0.15
N ILE A 83 -2.26 -8.79 -1.39
CA ILE A 83 -1.72 -10.09 -1.80
C ILE A 83 -0.81 -9.86 -2.99
N MET A 84 0.49 -10.20 -2.88
CA MET A 84 1.45 -9.96 -3.95
C MET A 84 2.80 -10.63 -3.70
N ASN A 85 3.69 -10.51 -4.67
CA ASN A 85 5.09 -10.88 -4.46
C ASN A 85 5.79 -9.80 -3.61
N ARG A 86 6.19 -10.16 -2.41
CA ARG A 86 6.90 -9.27 -1.45
C ARG A 86 8.20 -8.68 -2.03
N ASN A 87 8.84 -9.36 -2.98
CA ASN A 87 10.08 -8.88 -3.59
C ASN A 87 9.86 -7.74 -4.60
N GLU A 88 8.63 -7.46 -4.95
CA GLU A 88 8.24 -6.39 -5.89
C GLU A 88 7.84 -5.09 -5.17
N VAL A 89 7.91 -5.05 -3.84
CA VAL A 89 7.54 -3.88 -3.03
C VAL A 89 8.69 -3.40 -2.16
N ILE A 90 8.73 -2.09 -1.89
CA ILE A 90 9.77 -1.49 -1.06
C ILE A 90 9.63 -1.92 0.38
N HIS A 91 8.41 -1.82 0.93
CA HIS A 91 8.09 -2.21 2.31
C HIS A 91 7.66 -3.66 2.34
N LYS A 92 8.63 -4.56 2.23
CA LYS A 92 8.43 -6.02 2.19
C LYS A 92 7.68 -6.55 3.40
N GLU A 93 7.84 -5.89 4.53
CA GLU A 93 7.24 -6.23 5.82
C GLU A 93 5.71 -6.12 5.78
N LEU A 94 5.16 -5.24 4.95
CA LEU A 94 3.71 -5.11 4.78
C LEU A 94 3.06 -6.37 4.22
N ILE A 95 3.83 -7.18 3.48
CA ILE A 95 3.32 -8.43 2.91
C ILE A 95 3.68 -9.57 3.85
N ILE A 96 2.73 -9.94 4.68
CA ILE A 96 2.87 -11.09 5.60
C ILE A 96 3.05 -12.39 4.83
N ASP A 97 3.63 -13.41 5.45
CA ASP A 97 4.00 -14.67 4.79
C ASP A 97 2.81 -15.34 4.10
N GLU A 98 1.66 -15.30 4.74
CA GLU A 98 0.43 -15.90 4.23
C GLU A 98 -0.14 -15.19 2.98
N CYS A 99 0.25 -13.93 2.74
CA CYS A 99 -0.16 -13.11 1.60
C CYS A 99 0.93 -12.98 0.52
N HIS A 100 2.08 -13.63 0.73
CA HIS A 100 3.14 -13.68 -0.26
C HIS A 100 2.84 -14.74 -1.33
N VAL A 101 2.69 -14.30 -2.57
CA VAL A 101 2.43 -15.17 -3.72
C VAL A 101 3.39 -14.83 -4.86
N THR A 102 3.82 -15.83 -5.60
CA THR A 102 4.76 -15.68 -6.73
C THR A 102 4.19 -16.20 -8.05
N THR A 103 3.11 -16.97 -7.99
CA THR A 103 2.48 -17.58 -9.17
C THR A 103 0.98 -17.29 -9.17
N MET A 104 0.37 -17.31 -10.35
CA MET A 104 -1.08 -17.16 -10.51
C MET A 104 -1.85 -18.27 -9.77
N GLU A 105 -1.33 -19.48 -9.80
CA GLU A 105 -1.93 -20.61 -9.09
C GLU A 105 -1.98 -20.38 -7.59
N SER A 106 -0.86 -19.94 -6.98
CA SER A 106 -0.82 -19.63 -5.54
C SER A 106 -1.76 -18.49 -5.17
N LEU A 107 -1.89 -17.49 -6.04
CA LEU A 107 -2.83 -16.38 -5.87
C LEU A 107 -4.29 -16.87 -5.89
N LEU A 108 -4.67 -17.66 -6.89
CA LEU A 108 -6.01 -18.24 -7.02
C LEU A 108 -6.37 -19.11 -5.81
N ASN A 109 -5.46 -20.00 -5.42
CA ASN A 109 -5.67 -20.89 -4.30
C ASN A 109 -5.87 -20.11 -3.00
N LEU A 110 -5.10 -19.04 -2.80
CA LEU A 110 -5.25 -18.18 -1.62
C LEU A 110 -6.59 -17.46 -1.62
N ILE A 111 -6.98 -16.82 -2.73
CA ILE A 111 -8.26 -16.08 -2.83
C ILE A 111 -9.44 -17.03 -2.59
N ASN A 112 -9.43 -18.20 -3.23
CA ASN A 112 -10.50 -19.21 -3.08
C ASN A 112 -10.60 -19.66 -1.60
N ARG A 113 -9.47 -19.93 -0.96
CA ARG A 113 -9.43 -20.29 0.46
C ARG A 113 -9.99 -19.17 1.35
N LEU A 114 -9.65 -17.92 1.06
CA LEU A 114 -10.12 -16.77 1.83
C LEU A 114 -11.61 -16.48 1.59
N ASN A 115 -12.12 -16.75 0.40
CA ASN A 115 -13.55 -16.64 0.11
C ASN A 115 -14.37 -17.70 0.84
N GLN A 116 -13.81 -18.90 1.05
CA GLN A 116 -14.44 -19.99 1.80
C GLN A 116 -14.31 -19.85 3.33
N ALA A 117 -13.32 -19.07 3.80
CA ALA A 117 -13.02 -18.88 5.21
C ALA A 117 -12.96 -17.38 5.60
N PRO A 118 -14.13 -16.73 5.82
CA PRO A 118 -14.18 -15.31 6.16
C PRO A 118 -13.39 -14.94 7.42
N GLU A 119 -13.34 -15.82 8.40
CA GLU A 119 -12.56 -15.62 9.63
C GLU A 119 -11.06 -15.54 9.35
N LEU A 120 -10.57 -16.39 8.44
CA LEU A 120 -9.18 -16.34 8.02
C LEU A 120 -8.87 -15.02 7.30
N TYR A 121 -9.77 -14.56 6.42
CA TYR A 121 -9.64 -13.26 5.76
C TYR A 121 -9.52 -12.12 6.78
N GLU A 122 -10.42 -12.03 7.75
CA GLU A 122 -10.39 -10.97 8.77
C GLU A 122 -9.13 -11.06 9.64
N LYS A 123 -8.67 -12.27 9.99
CA LYS A 123 -7.43 -12.50 10.73
C LYS A 123 -6.21 -11.98 9.97
N LEU A 124 -6.08 -12.29 8.67
CA LEU A 124 -4.93 -11.85 7.87
C LEU A 124 -4.97 -10.34 7.63
N LYS A 125 -6.15 -9.78 7.39
CA LYS A 125 -6.35 -8.34 7.28
C LYS A 125 -5.90 -7.61 8.55
N ALA A 126 -6.35 -8.07 9.71
CA ALA A 126 -5.94 -7.49 10.99
C ALA A 126 -4.43 -7.59 11.22
N LYS A 127 -3.82 -8.72 10.82
CA LYS A 127 -2.36 -8.92 10.90
C LYS A 127 -1.61 -7.91 10.03
N GLN A 128 -2.05 -7.67 8.78
CA GLN A 128 -1.43 -6.65 7.92
C GLN A 128 -1.61 -5.24 8.46
N GLN A 129 -2.79 -4.91 8.98
CA GLN A 129 -3.04 -3.61 9.60
C GLN A 129 -2.16 -3.36 10.83
N ALA A 130 -1.91 -4.38 11.65
CA ALA A 130 -0.99 -4.28 12.77
C ALA A 130 0.46 -4.04 12.34
N VAL A 131 0.91 -4.71 11.27
CA VAL A 131 2.24 -4.47 10.69
C VAL A 131 2.35 -3.05 10.14
N LEU A 132 1.32 -2.55 9.45
CA LEU A 132 1.28 -1.18 8.96
C LEU A 132 1.38 -0.17 10.11
N GLN A 133 0.59 -0.38 11.17
CA GLN A 133 0.59 0.48 12.36
C GLN A 133 1.99 0.52 13.01
N ASP A 134 2.60 -0.64 13.24
CA ASP A 134 3.95 -0.73 13.80
C ASP A 134 4.99 -0.01 12.94
N LEU A 135 4.97 -0.24 11.62
CA LEU A 135 5.99 0.25 10.70
C LEU A 135 5.90 1.77 10.45
N PHE A 136 4.69 2.32 10.30
CA PHE A 136 4.48 3.70 9.86
C PHE A 136 4.14 4.66 11.01
N PHE A 137 3.75 4.13 12.18
CA PHE A 137 3.36 4.95 13.31
C PHE A 137 4.15 4.65 14.57
N ASP A 138 4.11 3.40 15.07
CA ASP A 138 4.65 3.09 16.39
C ASP A 138 6.18 3.19 16.43
N LYS A 139 6.89 2.56 15.49
CA LYS A 139 8.35 2.65 15.41
C LYS A 139 8.88 4.07 15.18
N PRO A 140 8.34 4.85 14.22
CA PRO A 140 8.74 6.25 14.05
C PRO A 140 8.50 7.11 15.28
N LEU A 141 7.37 6.95 15.97
CA LEU A 141 7.07 7.68 17.20
C LEU A 141 8.03 7.31 18.31
N LEU A 142 8.28 6.02 18.54
CA LEU A 142 9.25 5.54 19.51
C LEU A 142 10.67 6.08 19.23
N SER A 143 11.08 6.05 17.97
CA SER A 143 12.35 6.61 17.53
C SER A 143 12.45 8.10 17.83
N LEU A 144 11.40 8.86 17.54
CA LEU A 144 11.33 10.29 17.86
C LEU A 144 11.41 10.54 19.37
N GLU A 145 10.66 9.80 20.18
CA GLU A 145 10.72 9.90 21.65
C GLU A 145 12.11 9.62 22.18
N ASN A 146 12.79 8.59 21.71
CA ASN A 146 14.15 8.25 22.10
C ASN A 146 15.13 9.39 21.75
N CYS A 147 15.05 9.93 20.54
CA CYS A 147 15.84 11.09 20.14
C CYS A 147 15.61 12.31 21.03
N LEU A 148 14.35 12.56 21.41
CA LEU A 148 14.01 13.68 22.29
C LEU A 148 14.54 13.48 23.73
N ARG A 149 14.47 12.23 24.24
CA ARG A 149 15.01 11.87 25.57
C ARG A 149 16.53 12.02 25.61
N GLU A 150 17.23 11.49 24.60
CA GLU A 150 18.69 11.62 24.50
C GLU A 150 19.13 13.09 24.49
N LYS A 151 18.44 13.93 23.69
CA LYS A 151 18.75 15.36 23.64
C LYS A 151 18.47 16.10 24.95
N ARG A 152 17.41 15.74 25.66
CA ARG A 152 17.17 16.27 27.00
C ARG A 152 18.28 15.92 27.99
N ASN A 153 18.80 14.69 27.91
CA ASN A 153 19.85 14.21 28.80
C ASN A 153 21.22 14.82 28.52
N THR A 154 21.50 15.14 27.23
CA THR A 154 22.80 15.72 26.84
C THR A 154 22.85 17.23 26.95
N GLY A 155 21.77 17.89 27.32
CA GLY A 155 21.69 19.34 27.37
C GLY A 155 21.90 20.05 26.04
N THR A 156 22.09 19.29 24.99
CA THR A 156 22.28 19.78 23.62
C THR A 156 20.91 20.13 23.05
N LEU A 157 20.43 21.31 23.33
CA LEU A 157 19.40 21.91 22.50
C LEU A 157 19.89 21.85 21.07
N LEU A 158 19.25 21.02 20.24
CA LEU A 158 19.38 21.21 18.83
C LEU A 158 19.03 22.67 18.54
N ARG A 159 20.07 23.45 18.33
CA ARG A 159 19.91 24.65 17.53
C ARG A 159 19.52 24.13 16.14
N TYR A 160 18.23 23.88 16.00
CA TYR A 160 17.61 23.88 14.70
C TYR A 160 17.89 25.28 14.18
N THR A 161 19.07 25.42 13.59
CA THR A 161 19.56 26.73 13.18
C THR A 161 18.52 27.24 12.20
N TRP A 162 18.19 28.51 12.34
CA TRP A 162 17.30 29.26 11.47
C TRP A 162 17.54 28.95 9.99
N TRP A 163 18.75 28.59 9.61
CA TRP A 163 19.19 28.12 8.31
C TRP A 163 18.53 26.83 7.83
N HIS A 164 18.28 25.85 8.68
CA HIS A 164 17.55 24.63 8.27
C HIS A 164 16.07 24.90 7.99
N LYS A 165 15.46 25.80 8.80
CA LYS A 165 14.10 26.28 8.48
C LYS A 165 14.02 27.08 7.19
N LEU A 166 15.09 27.77 6.81
CA LEU A 166 15.15 28.50 5.56
C LEU A 166 15.37 27.55 4.36
N SER A 167 16.26 26.57 4.50
CA SER A 167 16.52 25.58 3.43
C SER A 167 15.27 24.74 3.14
N ASP A 168 14.54 24.30 4.18
CA ASP A 168 13.29 23.56 4.01
C ASP A 168 12.21 24.39 3.30
N ARG A 169 12.15 25.70 3.59
CA ARG A 169 11.23 26.62 2.88
C ARG A 169 11.66 26.92 1.46
N LEU A 170 12.96 27.00 1.20
CA LEU A 170 13.48 27.27 -0.15
C LEU A 170 13.32 26.06 -1.09
N CYS A 171 13.30 24.83 -0.58
CA CYS A 171 13.02 23.64 -1.37
C CYS A 171 11.57 23.57 -1.90
N PHE A 172 10.65 24.35 -1.32
CA PHE A 172 9.24 24.40 -1.75
C PHE A 172 8.91 25.65 -2.60
N LEU A 173 9.87 26.50 -2.89
CA LEU A 173 9.62 27.61 -3.84
C LEU A 173 9.57 27.04 -5.26
N PRO A 174 8.50 27.31 -6.03
CA PRO A 174 8.45 26.91 -7.41
C PRO A 174 9.63 27.55 -8.17
N PRO A 175 10.20 26.84 -9.16
CA PRO A 175 11.27 27.41 -9.97
C PRO A 175 10.77 28.73 -10.57
N LYS A 176 11.57 29.77 -10.41
CA LYS A 176 11.26 31.08 -11.03
C LYS A 176 11.07 30.84 -12.52
N LEU A 177 9.86 31.13 -13.03
CA LEU A 177 9.62 31.19 -14.45
C LEU A 177 10.60 32.20 -15.06
N PRO A 178 11.27 31.87 -16.16
CA PRO A 178 12.10 32.84 -16.88
C PRO A 178 11.19 33.95 -17.44
N TRP A 179 11.65 35.15 -17.29
CA TRP A 179 11.06 36.36 -17.86
C TRP A 179 11.06 36.28 -19.39
#